data_261987d4e87ee09e527449edee571d32
#
_entry.id   261987d4e87ee09e527449edee571d32
#
_cell.length_a   1.000
_cell.length_b   1.000
_cell.length_c   1.000
_cell.angle_alpha   90.00
_cell.angle_beta   90.00
_cell.angle_gamma   90.00
#
_symmetry.space_group_name_H-M   'P 1'
#
loop_
_entity.id
_entity.type
_entity.pdbx_description
1 polymer ?
#
loop_
_entity_poly.entity_id
_entity_poly.type
_entity_poly.pdbx_seq_one_letter_code
_entity_poly.pdbx_strand_id
1 'polypeptide(L)'
;MKIFLGIELGSTRIKAVAIDQNGKPLASGGFDWENRYENGVWTYHLKDVRTGLQESYKELAADYKEKHGTPLTEISGIGVSAMMHGYLVHDKLYNQLAEFRTWRNTITEKSADLLTKTFGFAIPQRWSIAHLHHAVAGGESHINDIHNLSTLAGYVHYRLTGENVVGVGEASGIMPIDSTTNDYDAEMVSKMDSLLEEHKLPWKVLDILPKVLCAGENAGYLTEEGAKLLDPTGGLKAGVPFCPPEGDAGTGMVATNAIKPNTGNVSAGTSIFAMIVLEKALTKLLPKINKITTPTGRPVAMVHSNTCTSDLDAWVNLFSEAMTKMGNPPDKTELYRTLYNSALTGDPDCGGLVSINYHAGETVTEFLEGRPLFVRTPDSNFTIENFMRSLLFSAIATLKLGMDILTEEEVKVSKLLGHGGLFKTPVVGQKLMAGALNTPIAVMESAGEGGAWGIALLAAYAVTKETDETLENFLDNKIFADATVSTIKPDAKDKKGFEAYMERYKAALEIERTAVDKLTIK
;
A
#
# COMPACT_ATOMS: atom_id res chain seq x y z
N MET A 1 -19.43 24.87 -7.90
CA MET A 1 -18.37 24.12 -7.21
C MET A 1 -18.25 22.79 -7.94
N LYS A 2 -17.03 22.37 -8.35
CA LYS A 2 -16.83 21.03 -8.92
C LYS A 2 -16.66 20.03 -7.79
N ILE A 3 -17.26 18.84 -7.93
CA ILE A 3 -17.22 17.75 -6.94
C ILE A 3 -16.59 16.53 -7.60
N PHE A 4 -15.64 15.90 -6.90
CA PHE A 4 -14.94 14.71 -7.38
C PHE A 4 -15.16 13.56 -6.40
N LEU A 5 -15.41 12.38 -6.95
CA LEU A 5 -15.67 11.16 -6.20
C LEU A 5 -14.48 10.20 -6.31
N GLY A 6 -13.94 9.80 -5.19
CA GLY A 6 -12.99 8.70 -5.10
C GLY A 6 -13.60 7.49 -4.40
N ILE A 7 -13.42 6.32 -4.98
CA ILE A 7 -13.87 5.05 -4.40
C ILE A 7 -12.64 4.16 -4.22
N GLU A 8 -12.41 3.67 -3.01
CA GLU A 8 -11.32 2.75 -2.68
C GLU A 8 -11.86 1.43 -2.15
N LEU A 9 -11.42 0.32 -2.74
CA LEU A 9 -11.68 -1.02 -2.26
C LEU A 9 -10.46 -1.52 -1.47
N GLY A 10 -10.40 -1.14 -0.19
CA GLY A 10 -9.35 -1.58 0.73
C GLY A 10 -9.60 -3.00 1.26
N SER A 11 -8.63 -3.60 1.95
CA SER A 11 -8.70 -5.00 2.40
C SER A 11 -9.80 -5.29 3.42
N THR A 12 -10.27 -4.31 4.17
CA THR A 12 -11.29 -4.49 5.22
C THR A 12 -12.51 -3.59 5.03
N ARG A 13 -12.40 -2.58 4.17
CA ARG A 13 -13.45 -1.59 3.96
C ARG A 13 -13.42 -1.05 2.54
N ILE A 14 -14.59 -0.91 1.93
CA ILE A 14 -14.81 -0.10 0.73
C ILE A 14 -15.19 1.30 1.22
N LYS A 15 -14.50 2.32 0.72
CA LYS A 15 -14.67 3.72 1.13
C LYS A 15 -14.95 4.60 -0.09
N ALA A 16 -15.93 5.48 0.02
CA ALA A 16 -16.22 6.53 -0.95
C ALA A 16 -16.01 7.91 -0.30
N VAL A 17 -15.36 8.82 -1.01
CA VAL A 17 -15.12 10.20 -0.55
C VAL A 17 -15.45 11.18 -1.66
N ALA A 18 -16.26 12.19 -1.35
CA ALA A 18 -16.50 13.34 -2.23
C ALA A 18 -15.64 14.52 -1.77
N ILE A 19 -14.96 15.16 -2.70
CA ILE A 19 -14.13 16.34 -2.45
C ILE A 19 -14.50 17.50 -3.35
N ASP A 20 -14.18 18.72 -2.94
CA ASP A 20 -14.22 19.87 -3.84
C ASP A 20 -12.95 19.96 -4.71
N GLN A 21 -12.91 20.97 -5.57
CA GLN A 21 -11.77 21.20 -6.48
C GLN A 21 -10.45 21.57 -5.79
N ASN A 22 -10.48 21.89 -4.50
CA ASN A 22 -9.32 22.19 -3.67
C ASN A 22 -8.91 21.00 -2.79
N GLY A 23 -9.52 19.84 -3.00
CA GLY A 23 -9.24 18.62 -2.24
C GLY A 23 -9.94 18.54 -0.88
N LYS A 24 -10.78 19.51 -0.51
CA LYS A 24 -11.47 19.51 0.77
C LYS A 24 -12.56 18.42 0.79
N PRO A 25 -12.55 17.49 1.77
CA PRO A 25 -13.61 16.51 1.93
C PRO A 25 -14.96 17.17 2.19
N LEU A 26 -15.97 16.76 1.44
CA LEU A 26 -17.36 17.22 1.54
C LEU A 26 -18.23 16.17 2.24
N ALA A 27 -18.04 14.90 1.87
CA ALA A 27 -18.77 13.77 2.43
C ALA A 27 -17.98 12.48 2.28
N SER A 28 -18.34 11.49 3.09
CA SER A 28 -17.78 10.15 2.98
C SER A 28 -18.81 9.07 3.27
N GLY A 29 -18.54 7.86 2.79
CA GLY A 29 -19.34 6.68 3.10
C GLY A 29 -18.45 5.44 3.05
N GLY A 30 -18.92 4.33 3.61
CA GLY A 30 -18.13 3.12 3.65
C GLY A 30 -18.94 1.86 3.86
N PHE A 31 -18.32 0.73 3.59
CA PHE A 31 -18.87 -0.59 3.75
C PHE A 31 -17.77 -1.56 4.20
N ASP A 32 -17.97 -2.22 5.32
CA ASP A 32 -17.01 -3.20 5.83
C ASP A 32 -17.23 -4.55 5.14
N TRP A 33 -16.14 -5.20 4.73
CA TRP A 33 -16.15 -6.49 4.07
C TRP A 33 -14.95 -7.34 4.48
N GLU A 34 -14.96 -8.63 4.10
CA GLU A 34 -13.98 -9.59 4.57
C GLU A 34 -13.27 -10.30 3.43
N ASN A 35 -11.95 -10.48 3.60
CA ASN A 35 -11.15 -11.40 2.79
C ASN A 35 -11.41 -12.83 3.29
N ARG A 36 -11.81 -13.73 2.39
CA ARG A 36 -12.18 -15.12 2.70
C ARG A 36 -11.11 -16.07 2.21
N TYR A 37 -10.92 -17.15 2.92
CA TYR A 37 -10.09 -18.26 2.47
C TYR A 37 -11.00 -19.42 2.04
N GLU A 38 -11.14 -19.61 0.75
CA GLU A 38 -12.04 -20.60 0.14
C GLU A 38 -11.31 -21.36 -0.95
N ASN A 39 -11.54 -22.68 -1.04
CA ASN A 39 -10.92 -23.55 -2.06
C ASN A 39 -9.38 -23.41 -2.18
N GLY A 40 -8.70 -23.10 -1.08
CA GLY A 40 -7.25 -22.94 -1.05
C GLY A 40 -6.74 -21.57 -1.48
N VAL A 41 -7.62 -20.60 -1.70
CA VAL A 41 -7.24 -19.23 -2.11
C VAL A 41 -7.88 -18.16 -1.23
N TRP A 42 -7.17 -17.07 -1.02
CA TRP A 42 -7.71 -15.85 -0.44
C TRP A 42 -8.45 -15.06 -1.51
N THR A 43 -9.74 -14.80 -1.28
CA THR A 43 -10.64 -14.20 -2.26
C THR A 43 -11.61 -13.18 -1.66
N TYR A 44 -12.24 -12.38 -2.53
CA TYR A 44 -13.47 -11.62 -2.28
C TYR A 44 -14.47 -11.97 -3.37
N HIS A 45 -15.75 -12.11 -2.99
CA HIS A 45 -16.80 -12.36 -3.97
C HIS A 45 -17.17 -11.08 -4.72
N LEU A 46 -17.28 -11.14 -6.05
CA LEU A 46 -17.66 -9.97 -6.86
C LEU A 46 -19.08 -9.45 -6.53
N LYS A 47 -19.93 -10.30 -5.94
CA LYS A 47 -21.22 -9.86 -5.41
C LYS A 47 -21.04 -8.87 -4.24
N ASP A 48 -20.07 -9.11 -3.36
CA ASP A 48 -19.79 -8.24 -2.21
C ASP A 48 -19.16 -6.91 -2.70
N VAL A 49 -18.37 -6.95 -3.77
CA VAL A 49 -17.88 -5.73 -4.47
C VAL A 49 -19.06 -4.85 -4.88
N ARG A 50 -20.05 -5.44 -5.57
CA ARG A 50 -21.25 -4.70 -6.00
C ARG A 50 -22.03 -4.11 -4.82
N THR A 51 -22.27 -4.91 -3.80
CA THR A 51 -22.99 -4.46 -2.60
C THR A 51 -22.23 -3.32 -1.91
N GLY A 52 -20.91 -3.48 -1.75
CA GLY A 52 -20.08 -2.49 -1.09
C GLY A 52 -19.98 -1.16 -1.86
N LEU A 53 -19.93 -1.19 -3.18
CA LEU A 53 -20.00 0.01 -4.02
C LEU A 53 -21.32 0.77 -3.78
N GLN A 54 -22.44 0.05 -3.80
CA GLN A 54 -23.77 0.66 -3.60
C GLN A 54 -23.94 1.23 -2.20
N GLU A 55 -23.58 0.49 -1.16
CA GLU A 55 -23.76 0.94 0.22
C GLU A 55 -22.81 2.10 0.56
N SER A 56 -21.54 2.05 0.10
CA SER A 56 -20.58 3.15 0.33
C SER A 56 -21.02 4.44 -0.37
N TYR A 57 -21.53 4.35 -1.60
CA TYR A 57 -22.06 5.52 -2.31
C TYR A 57 -23.34 6.06 -1.66
N LYS A 58 -24.26 5.18 -1.27
CA LYS A 58 -25.51 5.55 -0.58
C LYS A 58 -25.23 6.27 0.75
N GLU A 59 -24.29 5.76 1.55
CA GLU A 59 -23.87 6.41 2.80
C GLU A 59 -23.25 7.79 2.52
N LEU A 60 -22.35 7.87 1.53
CA LEU A 60 -21.77 9.15 1.09
C LEU A 60 -22.83 10.15 0.63
N ALA A 61 -23.81 9.73 -0.16
CA ALA A 61 -24.88 10.62 -0.64
C ALA A 61 -25.76 11.11 0.52
N ALA A 62 -26.01 10.27 1.53
CA ALA A 62 -26.72 10.65 2.74
C ALA A 62 -25.94 11.65 3.59
N ASP A 63 -24.63 11.38 3.82
CA ASP A 63 -23.73 12.28 4.55
C ASP A 63 -23.58 13.65 3.85
N TYR A 64 -23.50 13.65 2.52
CA TYR A 64 -23.48 14.88 1.73
C TYR A 64 -24.75 15.70 1.94
N LYS A 65 -25.92 15.04 1.85
CA LYS A 65 -27.22 15.70 2.03
C LYS A 65 -27.38 16.26 3.46
N GLU A 66 -26.91 15.53 4.46
CA GLU A 66 -26.96 15.99 5.85
C GLU A 66 -26.10 17.24 6.06
N LYS A 67 -24.87 17.25 5.53
CA LYS A 67 -23.90 18.35 5.70
C LYS A 67 -24.23 19.59 4.87
N HIS A 68 -24.83 19.41 3.67
CA HIS A 68 -25.01 20.49 2.69
C HIS A 68 -26.48 20.86 2.43
N GLY A 69 -27.45 20.10 2.98
CA GLY A 69 -28.88 20.37 2.84
C GLY A 69 -29.47 20.05 1.46
N THR A 70 -28.67 19.61 0.51
CA THR A 70 -29.05 19.28 -0.87
C THR A 70 -28.53 17.90 -1.28
N PRO A 71 -29.26 17.15 -2.13
CA PRO A 71 -28.76 15.88 -2.64
C PRO A 71 -27.50 16.08 -3.51
N LEU A 72 -26.63 15.08 -3.53
CA LEU A 72 -25.46 15.01 -4.42
C LEU A 72 -25.92 14.59 -5.82
N THR A 73 -26.09 15.54 -6.72
CA THR A 73 -26.62 15.29 -8.09
C THR A 73 -25.60 15.53 -9.19
N GLU A 74 -24.55 16.30 -8.91
CA GLU A 74 -23.54 16.68 -9.89
C GLU A 74 -22.15 16.24 -9.42
N ILE A 75 -21.55 15.31 -10.15
CA ILE A 75 -20.17 14.86 -9.98
C ILE A 75 -19.40 15.25 -11.23
N SER A 76 -18.23 15.85 -11.06
CA SER A 76 -17.40 16.40 -12.15
C SER A 76 -16.33 15.41 -12.62
N GLY A 77 -15.99 14.41 -11.81
CA GLY A 77 -15.03 13.36 -12.13
C GLY A 77 -15.04 12.26 -11.08
N ILE A 78 -14.73 11.05 -11.50
CA ILE A 78 -14.71 9.85 -10.63
C ILE A 78 -13.36 9.14 -10.78
N GLY A 79 -12.87 8.56 -9.71
CA GLY A 79 -11.73 7.65 -9.71
C GLY A 79 -12.00 6.41 -8.86
N VAL A 80 -11.40 5.29 -9.26
CA VAL A 80 -11.45 4.00 -8.55
C VAL A 80 -10.05 3.59 -8.15
N SER A 81 -9.89 3.28 -6.87
CA SER A 81 -8.69 2.67 -6.31
C SER A 81 -9.03 1.33 -5.66
N ALA A 82 -8.09 0.41 -5.61
CA ALA A 82 -8.25 -0.83 -4.88
C ALA A 82 -6.90 -1.32 -4.34
N MET A 83 -6.94 -2.34 -3.47
CA MET A 83 -5.75 -3.11 -3.12
C MET A 83 -5.06 -3.59 -4.40
N MET A 84 -3.76 -3.34 -4.49
CA MET A 84 -2.96 -3.70 -5.65
C MET A 84 -2.89 -5.21 -5.90
N HIS A 85 -2.48 -5.56 -7.12
CA HIS A 85 -2.21 -6.93 -7.55
C HIS A 85 -3.46 -7.80 -7.69
N GLY A 86 -3.25 -9.10 -7.73
CA GLY A 86 -4.30 -10.10 -7.80
C GLY A 86 -4.52 -10.63 -9.21
N TYR A 87 -5.35 -11.67 -9.28
CA TYR A 87 -5.65 -12.37 -10.51
C TYR A 87 -7.17 -12.46 -10.67
N LEU A 88 -7.69 -11.66 -11.57
CA LEU A 88 -9.11 -11.58 -11.88
C LEU A 88 -9.25 -11.68 -13.40
N VAL A 89 -9.72 -12.81 -13.87
CA VAL A 89 -9.78 -13.15 -15.30
C VAL A 89 -11.21 -13.32 -15.79
N HIS A 90 -11.45 -12.87 -17.00
CA HIS A 90 -12.77 -12.84 -17.62
C HIS A 90 -12.75 -13.37 -19.04
N ASP A 91 -13.88 -13.92 -19.47
CA ASP A 91 -14.14 -14.25 -20.87
C ASP A 91 -14.49 -12.98 -21.69
N LYS A 92 -14.75 -13.16 -22.98
CA LYS A 92 -15.15 -12.06 -23.89
C LYS A 92 -16.48 -11.37 -23.55
N LEU A 93 -17.31 -11.99 -22.70
CA LEU A 93 -18.57 -11.43 -22.20
C LEU A 93 -18.38 -10.82 -20.80
N TYR A 94 -17.14 -10.77 -20.32
CA TYR A 94 -16.74 -10.30 -19.00
C TYR A 94 -17.32 -11.12 -17.86
N ASN A 95 -17.59 -12.42 -18.09
CA ASN A 95 -17.89 -13.36 -17.02
C ASN A 95 -16.60 -13.78 -16.31
N GLN A 96 -16.64 -13.85 -15.00
CA GLN A 96 -15.51 -14.32 -14.19
C GLN A 96 -15.21 -15.80 -14.48
N LEU A 97 -13.95 -16.13 -14.79
CA LEU A 97 -13.50 -17.47 -15.18
C LEU A 97 -12.93 -18.28 -14.02
N ALA A 98 -12.35 -17.60 -13.02
CA ALA A 98 -11.75 -18.20 -11.84
C ALA A 98 -12.04 -17.34 -10.62
N GLU A 99 -11.90 -17.90 -9.41
CA GLU A 99 -12.00 -17.13 -8.19
C GLU A 99 -10.96 -16.01 -8.17
N PHE A 100 -11.36 -14.83 -7.68
CA PHE A 100 -10.43 -13.71 -7.53
C PHE A 100 -9.32 -14.07 -6.53
N ARG A 101 -8.07 -14.14 -6.99
CA ARG A 101 -6.90 -14.40 -6.14
C ARG A 101 -6.31 -13.07 -5.72
N THR A 102 -6.37 -12.77 -4.42
CA THR A 102 -5.91 -11.50 -3.86
C THR A 102 -4.40 -11.48 -3.63
N TRP A 103 -3.86 -10.33 -3.26
CA TRP A 103 -2.46 -10.13 -2.88
C TRP A 103 -1.95 -11.04 -1.74
N ARG A 104 -2.86 -11.63 -0.95
CA ARG A 104 -2.53 -12.52 0.17
C ARG A 104 -2.13 -13.93 -0.25
N ASN A 105 -2.38 -14.29 -1.51
CA ASN A 105 -2.07 -15.63 -2.00
C ASN A 105 -0.57 -15.82 -2.23
N THR A 106 -0.02 -16.90 -1.71
CA THR A 106 1.39 -17.30 -1.82
C THR A 106 1.55 -18.61 -2.59
N ILE A 107 0.56 -18.99 -3.41
CA ILE A 107 0.54 -20.25 -4.17
C ILE A 107 1.43 -20.24 -5.40
N THR A 108 1.99 -19.10 -5.77
CA THR A 108 2.69 -18.88 -7.05
C THR A 108 4.22 -18.88 -6.91
N GLU A 109 4.78 -19.39 -5.81
CA GLU A 109 6.21 -19.33 -5.49
C GLU A 109 7.10 -19.79 -6.68
N LYS A 110 6.84 -21.00 -7.20
CA LYS A 110 7.61 -21.54 -8.34
C LYS A 110 7.54 -20.67 -9.59
N SER A 111 6.37 -20.10 -9.85
CA SER A 111 6.14 -19.20 -10.99
C SER A 111 6.85 -17.86 -10.79
N ALA A 112 6.75 -17.28 -9.61
CA ALA A 112 7.44 -16.04 -9.25
C ALA A 112 8.96 -16.18 -9.36
N ASP A 113 9.52 -17.28 -8.87
CA ASP A 113 10.96 -17.59 -8.97
C ASP A 113 11.43 -17.75 -10.42
N LEU A 114 10.66 -18.50 -11.23
CA LEU A 114 10.97 -18.68 -12.65
C LEU A 114 10.95 -17.34 -13.39
N LEU A 115 9.88 -16.56 -13.21
CA LEU A 115 9.73 -15.25 -13.84
C LEU A 115 10.83 -14.29 -13.39
N THR A 116 11.17 -14.28 -12.11
CA THR A 116 12.27 -13.46 -11.56
C THR A 116 13.60 -13.78 -12.27
N LYS A 117 13.93 -15.05 -12.43
CA LYS A 117 15.14 -15.49 -13.12
C LYS A 117 15.11 -15.14 -14.62
N THR A 118 13.98 -15.38 -15.28
CA THR A 118 13.82 -15.15 -16.72
C THR A 118 13.87 -13.66 -17.07
N PHE A 119 13.23 -12.84 -16.28
CA PHE A 119 13.16 -11.40 -16.53
C PHE A 119 14.41 -10.65 -16.02
N GLY A 120 15.13 -11.20 -15.02
CA GLY A 120 16.17 -10.45 -14.30
C GLY A 120 15.56 -9.31 -13.47
N PHE A 121 14.30 -9.47 -13.11
CA PHE A 121 13.50 -8.50 -12.37
C PHE A 121 12.72 -9.23 -11.25
N ALA A 122 12.72 -8.70 -10.03
CA ALA A 122 12.04 -9.35 -8.92
C ALA A 122 10.52 -9.36 -9.13
N ILE A 123 9.94 -10.54 -9.29
CA ILE A 123 8.50 -10.75 -9.43
C ILE A 123 7.94 -11.35 -8.13
N PRO A 124 7.23 -10.56 -7.31
CA PRO A 124 6.60 -11.06 -6.10
C PRO A 124 5.47 -12.07 -6.42
N GLN A 125 5.26 -13.04 -5.52
CA GLN A 125 4.21 -14.06 -5.67
C GLN A 125 2.81 -13.48 -5.90
N ARG A 126 2.51 -12.31 -5.33
CA ARG A 126 1.21 -11.65 -5.41
C ARG A 126 0.91 -10.96 -6.75
N TRP A 127 1.89 -10.81 -7.65
CA TRP A 127 1.70 -10.13 -8.92
C TRP A 127 0.81 -10.92 -9.88
N SER A 128 0.00 -10.21 -10.68
CA SER A 128 -0.96 -10.83 -11.60
C SER A 128 -0.28 -11.77 -12.60
N ILE A 129 0.91 -11.38 -13.12
CA ILE A 129 1.67 -12.20 -14.05
C ILE A 129 2.18 -13.51 -13.43
N ALA A 130 2.50 -13.53 -12.11
CA ALA A 130 2.89 -14.74 -11.41
C ALA A 130 1.71 -15.72 -11.28
N HIS A 131 0.51 -15.19 -11.02
CA HIS A 131 -0.71 -15.99 -10.99
C HIS A 131 -1.10 -16.51 -12.40
N LEU A 132 -0.95 -15.69 -13.43
CA LEU A 132 -1.20 -16.11 -14.81
C LEU A 132 -0.29 -17.28 -15.19
N HIS A 133 1.02 -17.14 -14.97
CA HIS A 133 1.96 -18.23 -15.24
C HIS A 133 1.63 -19.47 -14.41
N HIS A 134 1.29 -19.32 -13.13
CA HIS A 134 0.89 -20.42 -12.27
C HIS A 134 -0.34 -21.16 -12.81
N ALA A 135 -1.37 -20.44 -13.26
CA ALA A 135 -2.57 -21.05 -13.83
C ALA A 135 -2.28 -21.81 -15.13
N VAL A 136 -1.46 -21.24 -16.02
CA VAL A 136 -1.07 -21.87 -17.28
C VAL A 136 -0.20 -23.09 -17.05
N ALA A 137 0.84 -23.00 -16.23
CA ALA A 137 1.73 -24.11 -15.90
C ALA A 137 1.00 -25.25 -15.14
N GLY A 138 -0.02 -24.90 -14.38
CA GLY A 138 -0.91 -25.84 -13.69
C GLY A 138 -1.97 -26.48 -14.59
N GLY A 139 -2.14 -26.01 -15.83
CA GLY A 139 -3.16 -26.51 -16.75
C GLY A 139 -4.59 -26.25 -16.26
N GLU A 140 -4.85 -25.14 -15.61
CA GLU A 140 -6.18 -24.79 -15.11
C GLU A 140 -7.18 -24.67 -16.28
N SER A 141 -8.40 -25.14 -16.11
CA SER A 141 -9.39 -25.32 -17.18
C SER A 141 -9.78 -24.04 -17.93
N HIS A 142 -9.65 -22.87 -17.28
CA HIS A 142 -10.11 -21.59 -17.82
C HIS A 142 -9.08 -20.87 -18.71
N ILE A 143 -7.84 -21.35 -18.79
CA ILE A 143 -6.73 -20.60 -19.43
C ILE A 143 -6.97 -20.28 -20.92
N ASN A 144 -7.68 -21.15 -21.63
CA ASN A 144 -7.99 -20.93 -23.05
C ASN A 144 -9.10 -19.89 -23.30
N ASP A 145 -9.91 -19.62 -22.29
CA ASP A 145 -11.06 -18.72 -22.38
C ASP A 145 -10.74 -17.30 -21.89
N ILE A 146 -9.52 -17.06 -21.41
CA ILE A 146 -9.12 -15.74 -20.92
C ILE A 146 -9.13 -14.75 -22.08
N HIS A 147 -9.94 -13.71 -21.93
CA HIS A 147 -9.99 -12.55 -22.82
C HIS A 147 -9.51 -11.27 -22.14
N ASN A 148 -9.61 -11.22 -20.82
CA ASN A 148 -9.15 -10.10 -20.04
C ASN A 148 -8.57 -10.58 -18.69
N LEU A 149 -7.39 -10.06 -18.35
CA LEU A 149 -6.80 -10.16 -17.02
C LEU A 149 -6.83 -8.77 -16.42
N SER A 150 -7.40 -8.64 -15.24
CA SER A 150 -7.57 -7.35 -14.58
C SER A 150 -7.21 -7.42 -13.10
N THR A 151 -7.04 -6.26 -12.47
CA THR A 151 -7.03 -6.07 -11.02
C THR A 151 -8.42 -5.71 -10.54
N LEU A 152 -8.59 -5.60 -9.22
CA LEU A 152 -9.89 -5.22 -8.65
C LEU A 152 -10.29 -3.79 -9.06
N ALA A 153 -9.34 -2.85 -9.08
CA ALA A 153 -9.58 -1.48 -9.54
C ALA A 153 -10.01 -1.45 -11.02
N GLY A 154 -9.29 -2.17 -11.88
CA GLY A 154 -9.61 -2.30 -13.30
C GLY A 154 -10.97 -2.95 -13.54
N TYR A 155 -11.33 -3.99 -12.78
CA TYR A 155 -12.65 -4.63 -12.84
C TYR A 155 -13.78 -3.63 -12.52
N VAL A 156 -13.68 -2.92 -11.40
CA VAL A 156 -14.71 -1.94 -11.01
C VAL A 156 -14.79 -0.82 -12.04
N HIS A 157 -13.66 -0.33 -12.51
CA HIS A 157 -13.60 0.69 -13.56
C HIS A 157 -14.33 0.24 -14.82
N TYR A 158 -14.03 -0.97 -15.32
CA TYR A 158 -14.71 -1.55 -16.48
C TYR A 158 -16.23 -1.64 -16.27
N ARG A 159 -16.67 -2.09 -15.09
CA ARG A 159 -18.10 -2.22 -14.77
C ARG A 159 -18.83 -0.87 -14.76
N LEU A 160 -18.12 0.24 -14.53
CA LEU A 160 -18.67 1.59 -14.50
C LEU A 160 -18.57 2.30 -15.86
N THR A 161 -17.53 2.02 -16.66
CA THR A 161 -17.23 2.77 -17.89
C THR A 161 -17.31 1.94 -19.17
N GLY A 162 -17.12 0.63 -19.10
CA GLY A 162 -16.94 -0.24 -20.26
C GLY A 162 -15.52 -0.23 -20.84
N GLU A 163 -14.59 0.55 -20.27
CA GLU A 163 -13.22 0.67 -20.76
C GLU A 163 -12.26 -0.27 -20.04
N ASN A 164 -11.48 -1.06 -20.80
CA ASN A 164 -10.45 -1.96 -20.26
C ASN A 164 -9.11 -1.24 -20.17
N VAL A 165 -8.94 -0.46 -19.13
CA VAL A 165 -7.74 0.36 -18.88
C VAL A 165 -7.25 0.21 -17.45
N VAL A 166 -6.00 0.59 -17.21
CA VAL A 166 -5.36 0.58 -15.89
C VAL A 166 -4.40 1.76 -15.77
N GLY A 167 -4.31 2.37 -14.59
CA GLY A 167 -3.28 3.37 -14.30
C GLY A 167 -1.89 2.74 -14.24
N VAL A 168 -0.86 3.47 -14.65
CA VAL A 168 0.51 2.96 -14.73
C VAL A 168 1.05 2.51 -13.37
N GLY A 169 0.61 3.14 -12.28
CA GLY A 169 0.96 2.72 -10.92
C GLY A 169 0.46 1.32 -10.62
N GLU A 170 -0.81 1.04 -10.89
CA GLU A 170 -1.42 -0.28 -10.71
C GLU A 170 -0.87 -1.31 -11.73
N ALA A 171 -0.66 -0.90 -13.00
CA ALA A 171 -0.08 -1.75 -14.03
C ALA A 171 1.29 -2.30 -13.63
N SER A 172 2.09 -1.53 -12.89
CA SER A 172 3.39 -1.95 -12.38
C SER A 172 3.32 -3.11 -11.37
N GLY A 173 2.14 -3.42 -10.86
CA GLY A 173 1.86 -4.60 -10.03
C GLY A 173 1.25 -5.77 -10.80
N ILE A 174 0.91 -5.57 -12.06
CA ILE A 174 0.48 -6.62 -13.00
C ILE A 174 1.73 -7.23 -13.65
N MET A 175 2.53 -6.39 -14.30
CA MET A 175 3.73 -6.73 -15.06
C MET A 175 4.75 -5.57 -14.97
N PRO A 176 6.06 -5.80 -15.12
CA PRO A 176 7.05 -4.72 -15.13
C PRO A 176 6.75 -3.65 -16.18
N ILE A 177 6.98 -2.39 -15.78
CA ILE A 177 6.79 -1.20 -16.61
C ILE A 177 8.14 -0.66 -17.07
N ASP A 178 8.26 -0.31 -18.36
CA ASP A 178 9.34 0.52 -18.87
C ASP A 178 9.03 2.00 -18.54
N SER A 179 9.82 2.59 -17.66
CA SER A 179 9.65 3.98 -17.22
C SER A 179 9.95 5.03 -18.32
N THR A 180 10.43 4.62 -19.49
CA THR A 180 10.66 5.53 -20.63
C THR A 180 9.42 5.65 -21.51
N THR A 181 8.64 4.58 -21.61
CA THR A 181 7.39 4.54 -22.38
C THR A 181 6.14 4.67 -21.50
N ASN A 182 6.27 4.42 -20.20
CA ASN A 182 5.18 4.28 -19.23
C ASN A 182 4.17 3.18 -19.62
N ASP A 183 4.67 2.12 -20.24
CA ASP A 183 3.88 0.97 -20.68
C ASP A 183 4.60 -0.33 -20.24
N TYR A 184 3.96 -1.47 -20.44
CA TYR A 184 4.55 -2.77 -20.14
C TYR A 184 5.89 -2.95 -20.84
N ASP A 185 6.90 -3.47 -20.13
CA ASP A 185 8.23 -3.72 -20.68
C ASP A 185 8.15 -4.77 -21.81
N ALA A 186 8.42 -4.32 -23.05
CA ALA A 186 8.26 -5.13 -24.24
C ALA A 186 9.18 -6.37 -24.27
N GLU A 187 10.39 -6.27 -23.69
CA GLU A 187 11.30 -7.42 -23.59
C GLU A 187 10.75 -8.46 -22.62
N MET A 188 10.23 -8.05 -21.49
CA MET A 188 9.65 -8.97 -20.49
C MET A 188 8.34 -9.58 -20.99
N VAL A 189 7.51 -8.83 -21.71
CA VAL A 189 6.33 -9.35 -22.41
C VAL A 189 6.75 -10.45 -23.41
N SER A 190 7.74 -10.20 -24.24
CA SER A 190 8.24 -11.20 -25.20
C SER A 190 8.80 -12.45 -24.52
N LYS A 191 9.52 -12.29 -23.41
CA LYS A 191 10.01 -13.42 -22.60
C LYS A 191 8.85 -14.24 -22.03
N MET A 192 7.78 -13.56 -21.56
CA MET A 192 6.60 -14.25 -21.04
C MET A 192 5.87 -15.01 -22.15
N ASP A 193 5.63 -14.40 -23.32
CA ASP A 193 5.04 -15.09 -24.46
C ASP A 193 5.84 -16.33 -24.85
N SER A 194 7.18 -16.24 -24.83
CA SER A 194 8.07 -17.37 -25.11
C SER A 194 7.96 -18.51 -24.08
N LEU A 195 7.80 -18.17 -22.79
CA LEU A 195 7.55 -19.19 -21.75
C LEU A 195 6.20 -19.89 -21.92
N LEU A 196 5.22 -19.20 -22.48
CA LEU A 196 3.86 -19.72 -22.66
C LEU A 196 3.66 -20.45 -24.01
N GLU A 197 4.62 -20.39 -24.93
CA GLU A 197 4.49 -20.91 -26.30
C GLU A 197 4.14 -22.41 -26.36
N GLU A 198 4.72 -23.22 -25.47
CA GLU A 198 4.46 -24.67 -25.41
C GLU A 198 3.00 -25.03 -25.11
N HIS A 199 2.27 -24.12 -24.43
CA HIS A 199 0.87 -24.31 -24.05
C HIS A 199 -0.11 -24.01 -25.16
N LYS A 200 0.33 -23.43 -26.30
CA LYS A 200 -0.47 -23.15 -27.51
C LYS A 200 -1.75 -22.38 -27.22
N LEU A 201 -1.65 -21.38 -26.37
CA LEU A 201 -2.79 -20.54 -25.97
C LEU A 201 -3.33 -19.73 -27.17
N PRO A 202 -4.64 -19.45 -27.25
CA PRO A 202 -5.25 -18.70 -28.35
C PRO A 202 -4.99 -17.18 -28.24
N TRP A 203 -4.27 -16.71 -27.25
CA TRP A 203 -3.95 -15.31 -26.96
C TRP A 203 -2.45 -15.15 -26.62
N LYS A 204 -1.95 -13.93 -26.78
CA LYS A 204 -0.67 -13.47 -26.25
C LYS A 204 -0.89 -12.57 -25.03
N VAL A 205 0.16 -12.32 -24.27
CA VAL A 205 0.07 -11.56 -23.00
C VAL A 205 -0.58 -10.19 -23.20
N LEU A 206 -0.18 -9.44 -24.21
CA LEU A 206 -0.77 -8.11 -24.48
C LEU A 206 -2.23 -8.16 -24.96
N ASP A 207 -2.70 -9.28 -25.50
CA ASP A 207 -4.09 -9.40 -25.96
C ASP A 207 -5.08 -9.42 -24.78
N ILE A 208 -4.60 -9.83 -23.59
CA ILE A 208 -5.42 -10.00 -22.39
C ILE A 208 -5.16 -8.95 -21.31
N LEU A 209 -4.09 -8.17 -21.42
CA LEU A 209 -3.77 -7.10 -20.45
C LEU A 209 -4.57 -5.82 -20.75
N PRO A 210 -4.93 -5.03 -19.72
CA PRO A 210 -5.57 -3.74 -19.91
C PRO A 210 -4.57 -2.72 -20.50
N LYS A 211 -5.09 -1.73 -21.23
CA LYS A 211 -4.27 -0.61 -21.72
C LYS A 211 -3.80 0.26 -20.57
N VAL A 212 -2.51 0.59 -20.55
CA VAL A 212 -1.91 1.46 -19.53
C VAL A 212 -2.19 2.93 -19.84
N LEU A 213 -2.54 3.69 -18.80
CA LEU A 213 -2.74 5.14 -18.85
C LEU A 213 -2.01 5.81 -17.69
N CYS A 214 -1.50 7.03 -17.93
CA CYS A 214 -0.90 7.86 -16.88
C CYS A 214 -1.94 8.77 -16.20
N ALA A 215 -1.64 9.21 -14.99
CA ALA A 215 -2.46 10.21 -14.29
C ALA A 215 -2.70 11.45 -15.17
N GLY A 216 -3.95 11.91 -15.18
CA GLY A 216 -4.36 13.05 -15.99
C GLY A 216 -4.85 12.71 -17.41
N GLU A 217 -4.76 11.44 -17.84
CA GLU A 217 -5.42 10.97 -19.06
C GLU A 217 -6.88 10.63 -18.79
N ASN A 218 -7.69 10.66 -19.86
CA ASN A 218 -9.10 10.29 -19.78
C ASN A 218 -9.23 8.75 -19.89
N ALA A 219 -9.86 8.15 -18.90
CA ALA A 219 -10.08 6.71 -18.83
C ALA A 219 -11.52 6.29 -19.17
N GLY A 220 -12.27 7.13 -19.86
CA GLY A 220 -13.66 6.86 -20.25
C GLY A 220 -14.66 7.66 -19.41
N TYR A 221 -15.92 7.29 -19.55
CA TYR A 221 -17.05 8.01 -18.95
C TYR A 221 -18.01 7.02 -18.28
N LEU A 222 -18.64 7.47 -17.20
CA LEU A 222 -19.70 6.72 -16.53
C LEU A 222 -20.82 6.38 -17.51
N THR A 223 -21.11 5.10 -17.70
CA THR A 223 -22.22 4.63 -18.53
C THR A 223 -23.55 4.70 -17.77
N GLU A 224 -24.68 4.52 -18.48
CA GLU A 224 -26.00 4.42 -17.81
C GLU A 224 -26.07 3.18 -16.90
N GLU A 225 -25.52 2.05 -17.34
CA GLU A 225 -25.41 0.83 -16.55
C GLU A 225 -24.52 1.02 -15.33
N GLY A 226 -23.37 1.69 -15.50
CA GLY A 226 -22.46 2.02 -14.42
C GLY A 226 -23.09 2.95 -13.38
N ALA A 227 -23.83 3.97 -13.84
CA ALA A 227 -24.57 4.86 -12.95
C ALA A 227 -25.62 4.10 -12.12
N LYS A 228 -26.40 3.23 -12.74
CA LYS A 228 -27.38 2.36 -12.04
C LYS A 228 -26.74 1.33 -11.12
N LEU A 229 -25.53 0.85 -11.50
CA LEU A 229 -24.78 -0.07 -10.65
C LEU A 229 -24.33 0.61 -9.36
N LEU A 230 -23.83 1.84 -9.44
CA LEU A 230 -23.34 2.60 -8.29
C LEU A 230 -24.49 3.23 -7.49
N ASP A 231 -25.46 3.84 -8.17
CA ASP A 231 -26.64 4.47 -7.58
C ASP A 231 -27.95 3.91 -8.15
N PRO A 232 -28.50 2.85 -7.54
CA PRO A 232 -29.79 2.28 -7.95
C PRO A 232 -30.98 3.26 -7.85
N THR A 233 -30.84 4.37 -7.11
CA THR A 233 -31.92 5.37 -6.97
C THR A 233 -32.06 6.26 -8.21
N GLY A 234 -31.03 6.27 -9.09
CA GLY A 234 -31.01 7.04 -10.33
C GLY A 234 -30.71 8.53 -10.15
N GLY A 235 -30.20 8.93 -8.99
CA GLY A 235 -29.71 10.29 -8.72
C GLY A 235 -28.44 10.62 -9.51
N LEU A 236 -27.52 9.66 -9.60
CA LEU A 236 -26.27 9.77 -10.35
C LEU A 236 -26.53 9.68 -11.86
N LYS A 237 -25.94 10.60 -12.64
CA LYS A 237 -26.09 10.67 -14.10
C LYS A 237 -24.87 10.11 -14.82
N ALA A 238 -25.11 9.48 -15.97
CA ALA A 238 -24.06 9.05 -16.89
C ALA A 238 -23.30 10.23 -17.49
N GLY A 239 -22.13 9.95 -18.12
CA GLY A 239 -21.30 10.95 -18.80
C GLY A 239 -20.26 11.63 -17.92
N VAL A 240 -20.11 11.24 -16.65
CA VAL A 240 -19.06 11.74 -15.77
C VAL A 240 -17.71 11.14 -16.19
N PRO A 241 -16.65 11.95 -16.42
CA PRO A 241 -15.34 11.45 -16.79
C PRO A 241 -14.64 10.69 -15.64
N PHE A 242 -13.83 9.69 -16.00
CA PHE A 242 -13.00 8.94 -15.10
C PHE A 242 -11.51 9.23 -15.29
N CYS A 243 -10.76 9.28 -14.19
CA CYS A 243 -9.31 9.13 -14.23
C CYS A 243 -8.93 7.63 -14.31
N PRO A 244 -7.68 7.30 -14.71
CA PRO A 244 -7.20 5.92 -14.71
C PRO A 244 -7.35 5.26 -13.34
N PRO A 245 -7.85 4.01 -13.28
CA PRO A 245 -7.98 3.29 -12.01
C PRO A 245 -6.59 2.92 -11.47
N GLU A 246 -6.36 3.13 -10.17
CA GLU A 246 -5.06 2.98 -9.55
C GLU A 246 -5.08 2.04 -8.35
N GLY A 247 -3.90 1.55 -7.97
CA GLY A 247 -3.70 0.80 -6.74
C GLY A 247 -3.59 1.70 -5.50
N ASP A 248 -3.83 1.09 -4.34
CA ASP A 248 -3.75 1.75 -3.02
C ASP A 248 -2.36 2.35 -2.73
N ALA A 249 -1.28 1.74 -3.23
CA ALA A 249 0.07 2.28 -3.10
C ALA A 249 0.21 3.63 -3.81
N GLY A 250 -0.19 3.71 -5.09
CA GLY A 250 -0.12 4.93 -5.89
C GLY A 250 -1.00 6.05 -5.32
N THR A 251 -2.23 5.73 -4.97
CA THR A 251 -3.16 6.71 -4.37
C THR A 251 -2.73 7.17 -2.98
N GLY A 252 -2.12 6.28 -2.19
CA GLY A 252 -1.50 6.62 -0.91
C GLY A 252 -0.33 7.61 -1.07
N MET A 253 0.49 7.46 -2.12
CA MET A 253 1.56 8.42 -2.43
C MET A 253 0.99 9.79 -2.83
N VAL A 254 -0.09 9.83 -3.59
CA VAL A 254 -0.80 11.08 -3.95
C VAL A 254 -1.39 11.73 -2.70
N ALA A 255 -2.07 10.97 -1.86
CA ALA A 255 -2.67 11.44 -0.61
C ALA A 255 -1.65 12.00 0.39
N THR A 256 -0.39 11.63 0.28
CA THR A 256 0.70 12.12 1.12
C THR A 256 1.62 13.12 0.42
N ASN A 257 1.33 13.53 -0.82
CA ASN A 257 2.22 14.36 -1.65
C ASN A 257 3.64 13.80 -1.76
N ALA A 258 3.77 12.48 -1.85
CA ALA A 258 5.06 11.76 -1.87
C ALA A 258 5.35 11.16 -3.25
N ILE A 259 5.18 11.94 -4.31
CA ILE A 259 5.33 11.50 -5.71
C ILE A 259 6.55 12.10 -6.43
N LYS A 260 7.32 12.95 -5.75
CA LYS A 260 8.51 13.60 -6.32
C LYS A 260 9.75 12.75 -6.16
N PRO A 261 10.72 12.81 -7.10
CA PRO A 261 12.01 12.14 -6.95
C PRO A 261 12.70 12.48 -5.62
N ASN A 262 13.38 11.50 -5.05
CA ASN A 262 14.08 11.59 -3.76
C ASN A 262 13.16 11.87 -2.55
N THR A 263 11.86 11.73 -2.72
CA THR A 263 10.89 11.73 -1.61
C THR A 263 10.18 10.39 -1.55
N GLY A 264 9.41 10.20 -0.53
CA GLY A 264 8.59 9.01 -0.39
C GLY A 264 7.67 9.10 0.80
N ASN A 265 6.90 8.04 1.03
CA ASN A 265 6.08 7.90 2.22
C ASN A 265 6.45 6.64 3.02
N VAL A 266 6.14 6.68 4.31
CA VAL A 266 6.20 5.52 5.20
C VAL A 266 4.82 5.32 5.81
N SER A 267 4.24 4.16 5.53
CA SER A 267 3.02 3.68 6.20
C SER A 267 3.43 2.74 7.33
N ALA A 268 3.13 3.11 8.59
CA ALA A 268 3.49 2.34 9.76
C ALA A 268 2.25 2.00 10.59
N GLY A 269 1.67 0.85 10.31
CA GLY A 269 0.53 0.26 10.99
C GLY A 269 0.87 -1.12 11.53
N THR A 270 0.04 -2.13 11.30
CA THR A 270 0.32 -3.54 11.61
C THR A 270 1.61 -4.02 10.94
N SER A 271 1.77 -3.69 9.66
CA SER A 271 3.02 -3.78 8.89
C SER A 271 3.62 -2.39 8.68
N ILE A 272 4.84 -2.33 8.16
CA ILE A 272 5.48 -1.09 7.77
C ILE A 272 6.06 -1.21 6.36
N PHE A 273 5.86 -0.18 5.55
CA PHE A 273 6.53 -0.08 4.26
C PHE A 273 6.92 1.37 3.96
N ALA A 274 8.02 1.50 3.22
CA ALA A 274 8.45 2.78 2.65
C ALA A 274 8.44 2.69 1.14
N MET A 275 7.86 3.68 0.48
CA MET A 275 7.89 3.84 -0.97
C MET A 275 8.73 5.06 -1.32
N ILE A 276 9.80 4.85 -2.05
CA ILE A 276 10.78 5.89 -2.42
C ILE A 276 10.69 6.15 -3.92
N VAL A 277 10.36 7.37 -4.31
CA VAL A 277 10.38 7.79 -5.72
C VAL A 277 11.83 7.99 -6.16
N LEU A 278 12.21 7.27 -7.18
CA LEU A 278 13.57 7.24 -7.70
C LEU A 278 13.77 8.29 -8.80
N GLU A 279 15.00 8.82 -8.93
CA GLU A 279 15.40 9.62 -10.09
C GLU A 279 15.54 8.74 -11.34
N LYS A 280 15.99 7.50 -11.16
CA LYS A 280 16.21 6.50 -12.22
C LYS A 280 15.78 5.13 -11.73
N ALA A 281 15.31 4.29 -12.65
CA ALA A 281 14.98 2.91 -12.35
C ALA A 281 16.21 2.12 -11.86
N LEU A 282 16.02 1.25 -10.88
CA LEU A 282 17.04 0.31 -10.42
C LEU A 282 17.18 -0.83 -11.43
N THR A 283 18.37 -1.00 -11.99
CA THR A 283 18.65 -2.01 -13.02
C THR A 283 19.05 -3.36 -12.45
N LYS A 284 19.62 -3.40 -11.23
CA LYS A 284 20.00 -4.65 -10.57
C LYS A 284 18.79 -5.46 -10.14
N LEU A 285 18.95 -6.77 -10.14
CA LEU A 285 18.00 -7.68 -9.50
C LEU A 285 18.14 -7.57 -7.98
N LEU A 286 17.12 -7.03 -7.32
CA LEU A 286 17.05 -6.83 -5.87
C LEU A 286 15.79 -7.55 -5.34
N PRO A 287 15.86 -8.85 -4.98
CA PRO A 287 14.68 -9.65 -4.61
C PRO A 287 13.94 -9.13 -3.37
N LYS A 288 14.61 -8.37 -2.50
CA LYS A 288 14.06 -7.79 -1.27
C LYS A 288 13.39 -6.43 -1.48
N ILE A 289 13.49 -5.87 -2.69
CA ILE A 289 12.93 -4.56 -3.06
C ILE A 289 11.86 -4.78 -4.12
N ASN A 290 10.63 -4.33 -3.84
CA ASN A 290 9.60 -4.31 -4.86
C ASN A 290 9.74 -3.04 -5.70
N LYS A 291 9.76 -3.20 -7.01
CA LYS A 291 9.84 -2.10 -7.96
C LYS A 291 8.46 -1.87 -8.56
N ILE A 292 7.90 -0.71 -8.32
CA ILE A 292 6.60 -0.26 -8.85
C ILE A 292 6.75 1.14 -9.44
N THR A 293 5.67 1.79 -9.83
CA THR A 293 5.69 3.17 -10.31
C THR A 293 4.69 4.06 -9.57
N THR A 294 4.90 5.37 -9.65
CA THR A 294 3.88 6.36 -9.29
C THR A 294 2.77 6.37 -10.34
N PRO A 295 1.60 7.00 -10.09
CA PRO A 295 0.57 7.21 -11.10
C PRO A 295 1.00 8.02 -12.33
N THR A 296 2.20 8.64 -12.30
CA THR A 296 2.82 9.34 -13.43
C THR A 296 3.92 8.53 -14.13
N GLY A 297 4.12 7.25 -13.75
CA GLY A 297 5.12 6.36 -14.33
C GLY A 297 6.54 6.50 -13.78
N ARG A 298 6.79 7.38 -12.76
CA ARG A 298 8.11 7.45 -12.14
C ARG A 298 8.42 6.18 -11.38
N PRO A 299 9.65 5.65 -11.47
CA PRO A 299 10.03 4.43 -10.76
C PRO A 299 10.02 4.63 -9.24
N VAL A 300 9.55 3.63 -8.53
CA VAL A 300 9.46 3.58 -7.06
C VAL A 300 10.11 2.30 -6.55
N ALA A 301 10.94 2.43 -5.54
CA ALA A 301 11.42 1.30 -4.75
C ALA A 301 10.59 1.18 -3.46
N MET A 302 9.98 0.04 -3.23
CA MET A 302 9.22 -0.25 -2.01
C MET A 302 9.97 -1.25 -1.15
N VAL A 303 10.24 -0.86 0.08
CA VAL A 303 10.72 -1.74 1.18
C VAL A 303 9.53 -2.08 2.05
N HIS A 304 9.32 -3.34 2.35
CA HIS A 304 8.20 -3.81 3.17
C HIS A 304 8.68 -4.74 4.29
N SER A 305 8.13 -4.55 5.48
CA SER A 305 8.23 -5.47 6.62
C SER A 305 6.84 -5.84 7.10
N ASN A 306 6.61 -7.13 7.34
CA ASN A 306 5.30 -7.68 7.67
C ASN A 306 4.84 -7.30 9.08
N THR A 307 5.77 -6.99 9.99
CA THR A 307 5.46 -6.67 11.37
C THR A 307 5.98 -5.27 11.76
N CYS A 308 5.12 -4.46 12.36
CA CYS A 308 5.47 -3.15 12.92
C CYS A 308 4.86 -2.96 14.31
N THR A 309 3.58 -2.52 14.41
CA THR A 309 2.98 -2.18 15.70
C THR A 309 2.34 -3.36 16.43
N SER A 310 2.19 -4.53 15.81
CA SER A 310 1.50 -5.68 16.41
C SER A 310 2.12 -6.14 17.74
N ASP A 311 3.46 -6.13 17.82
CA ASP A 311 4.17 -6.49 19.05
C ASP A 311 4.06 -5.38 20.12
N LEU A 312 4.11 -4.10 19.71
CA LEU A 312 3.84 -2.98 20.58
C LEU A 312 2.43 -3.07 21.20
N ASP A 313 1.44 -3.43 20.40
CA ASP A 313 0.05 -3.60 20.86
C ASP A 313 -0.07 -4.74 21.89
N ALA A 314 0.64 -5.84 21.68
CA ALA A 314 0.67 -6.97 22.62
C ALA A 314 1.23 -6.53 23.99
N TRP A 315 2.35 -5.80 24.01
CA TRP A 315 2.94 -5.29 25.25
C TRP A 315 2.08 -4.23 25.94
N VAL A 316 1.50 -3.29 25.20
CA VAL A 316 0.58 -2.29 25.76
C VAL A 316 -0.66 -2.95 26.37
N ASN A 317 -1.20 -3.99 25.71
CA ASN A 317 -2.32 -4.76 26.26
C ASN A 317 -1.91 -5.49 27.55
N LEU A 318 -0.70 -6.06 27.63
CA LEU A 318 -0.19 -6.70 28.84
C LEU A 318 -0.07 -5.68 30.00
N PHE A 319 0.45 -4.47 29.75
CA PHE A 319 0.49 -3.41 30.77
C PHE A 319 -0.93 -2.98 31.21
N SER A 320 -1.86 -2.83 30.27
CA SER A 320 -3.26 -2.53 30.55
C SER A 320 -3.91 -3.60 31.45
N GLU A 321 -3.66 -4.88 31.16
CA GLU A 321 -4.15 -5.99 31.96
C GLU A 321 -3.57 -5.98 33.38
N ALA A 322 -2.25 -5.75 33.51
CA ALA A 322 -1.58 -5.66 34.79
C ALA A 322 -2.17 -4.53 35.67
N MET A 323 -2.32 -3.33 35.10
CA MET A 323 -2.93 -2.18 35.80
C MET A 323 -4.38 -2.47 36.22
N THR A 324 -5.16 -3.09 35.33
CA THR A 324 -6.55 -3.49 35.62
C THR A 324 -6.63 -4.48 36.80
N LYS A 325 -5.74 -5.49 36.83
CA LYS A 325 -5.65 -6.44 37.94
C LYS A 325 -5.24 -5.79 39.26
N MET A 326 -4.50 -4.68 39.19
CA MET A 326 -4.12 -3.86 40.36
C MET A 326 -5.22 -2.85 40.79
N GLY A 327 -6.39 -2.87 40.16
CA GLY A 327 -7.53 -2.01 40.44
C GLY A 327 -7.50 -0.63 39.80
N ASN A 328 -6.59 -0.39 38.88
CA ASN A 328 -6.40 0.88 38.14
C ASN A 328 -6.53 0.67 36.62
N PRO A 329 -7.73 0.38 36.08
CA PRO A 329 -7.87 0.21 34.63
C PRO A 329 -7.55 1.52 33.91
N PRO A 330 -6.58 1.54 32.97
CA PRO A 330 -6.18 2.75 32.28
C PRO A 330 -7.14 3.08 31.13
N ASP A 331 -7.24 4.38 30.79
CA ASP A 331 -7.67 4.75 29.43
C ASP A 331 -6.62 4.28 28.42
N LYS A 332 -7.05 3.55 27.41
CA LYS A 332 -6.14 2.91 26.46
C LYS A 332 -5.35 3.93 25.64
N THR A 333 -5.96 5.03 25.24
CA THR A 333 -5.32 6.09 24.46
C THR A 333 -4.24 6.79 25.29
N GLU A 334 -4.55 7.08 26.55
CA GLU A 334 -3.61 7.68 27.49
C GLU A 334 -2.44 6.74 27.81
N LEU A 335 -2.70 5.44 27.94
CA LEU A 335 -1.64 4.43 28.15
C LEU A 335 -0.66 4.40 26.97
N TYR A 336 -1.17 4.35 25.71
CA TYR A 336 -0.32 4.45 24.53
C TYR A 336 0.52 5.72 24.54
N ARG A 337 -0.13 6.86 24.79
CA ARG A 337 0.53 8.16 24.84
C ARG A 337 1.65 8.18 25.86
N THR A 338 1.39 7.68 27.06
CA THR A 338 2.36 7.66 28.17
C THR A 338 3.54 6.75 27.86
N LEU A 339 3.28 5.50 27.44
CA LEU A 339 4.31 4.52 27.16
C LEU A 339 5.18 4.94 25.96
N TYR A 340 4.57 5.45 24.88
CA TYR A 340 5.33 5.91 23.71
C TYR A 340 6.21 7.11 24.04
N ASN A 341 5.68 8.10 24.77
CA ASN A 341 6.47 9.26 25.18
C ASN A 341 7.62 8.90 26.12
N SER A 342 7.48 7.88 26.97
CA SER A 342 8.57 7.42 27.84
C SER A 342 9.82 7.03 27.05
N ALA A 343 9.65 6.44 25.85
CA ALA A 343 10.76 6.07 24.98
C ALA A 343 11.67 7.24 24.56
N LEU A 344 11.17 8.49 24.60
CA LEU A 344 11.97 9.66 24.24
C LEU A 344 13.05 10.00 25.26
N THR A 345 12.89 9.55 26.49
CA THR A 345 13.83 9.78 27.61
C THR A 345 14.77 8.59 27.86
N GLY A 346 14.57 7.48 27.17
CA GLY A 346 15.46 6.33 27.22
C GLY A 346 16.86 6.60 26.66
N ASP A 347 17.80 5.73 27.02
CA ASP A 347 19.15 5.76 26.48
C ASP A 347 19.11 5.65 24.93
N PRO A 348 19.96 6.37 24.22
CA PRO A 348 19.89 6.40 22.75
C PRO A 348 19.97 5.04 22.08
N ASP A 349 20.66 4.10 22.70
CA ASP A 349 20.84 2.71 22.26
C ASP A 349 19.95 1.70 22.99
N CYS A 350 18.91 2.17 23.68
CA CYS A 350 18.02 1.36 24.52
C CYS A 350 18.68 0.71 25.74
N GLY A 351 19.80 1.23 26.24
CA GLY A 351 20.48 0.72 27.43
C GLY A 351 20.92 -0.75 27.31
N GLY A 352 21.30 -1.19 26.12
CA GLY A 352 21.72 -2.58 25.86
C GLY A 352 20.58 -3.57 25.60
N LEU A 353 19.31 -3.15 25.61
CA LEU A 353 18.17 -4.01 25.31
C LEU A 353 18.03 -4.25 23.81
N VAL A 354 17.45 -5.40 23.44
CA VAL A 354 17.07 -5.69 22.06
C VAL A 354 15.72 -6.40 22.02
N SER A 355 14.86 -6.01 21.07
CA SER A 355 13.60 -6.68 20.76
C SER A 355 13.59 -7.10 19.29
N ILE A 356 12.96 -8.24 18.99
CA ILE A 356 12.60 -8.69 17.65
C ILE A 356 11.11 -8.89 17.66
N ASN A 357 10.41 -8.23 16.75
CA ASN A 357 8.95 -8.17 16.72
C ASN A 357 8.30 -9.10 15.69
N TYR A 358 8.96 -10.17 15.29
CA TYR A 358 8.52 -11.05 14.20
C TYR A 358 7.32 -11.92 14.60
N HIS A 359 6.11 -11.44 14.29
CA HIS A 359 4.87 -12.21 14.37
C HIS A 359 4.60 -13.03 13.08
N ALA A 360 5.34 -12.74 12.01
CA ALA A 360 5.26 -13.39 10.71
C ALA A 360 6.65 -13.54 10.12
N GLY A 361 6.77 -14.22 8.99
CA GLY A 361 8.01 -14.23 8.21
C GLY A 361 8.35 -12.82 7.68
N GLU A 362 9.64 -12.59 7.42
CA GLU A 362 10.16 -11.31 6.95
C GLU A 362 11.09 -11.49 5.75
N THR A 363 10.67 -11.00 4.59
CA THR A 363 11.40 -11.16 3.32
C THR A 363 12.80 -10.51 3.37
N VAL A 364 12.91 -9.34 4.00
CA VAL A 364 14.18 -8.59 4.08
C VAL A 364 15.26 -9.40 4.81
N THR A 365 14.88 -10.14 5.85
CA THR A 365 15.77 -10.95 6.68
C THR A 365 15.67 -12.46 6.42
N GLU A 366 14.87 -12.86 5.40
CA GLU A 366 14.74 -14.26 4.94
C GLU A 366 14.22 -15.22 6.02
N PHE A 367 13.22 -14.77 6.79
CA PHE A 367 12.46 -15.61 7.70
C PHE A 367 11.12 -16.00 7.08
N LEU A 368 10.77 -17.28 7.13
CA LEU A 368 9.47 -17.80 6.67
C LEU A 368 8.39 -17.64 7.75
N GLU A 369 8.77 -17.65 9.01
CA GLU A 369 7.92 -17.42 10.18
C GLU A 369 8.76 -16.73 11.28
N GLY A 370 8.13 -16.24 12.34
CA GLY A 370 8.81 -15.51 13.40
C GLY A 370 8.44 -15.96 14.80
N ARG A 371 9.25 -15.56 15.77
CA ARG A 371 9.04 -15.69 17.22
C ARG A 371 9.39 -14.37 17.89
N PRO A 372 8.41 -13.57 18.32
CA PRO A 372 8.71 -12.32 19.00
C PRO A 372 9.62 -12.56 20.22
N LEU A 373 10.76 -11.87 20.25
CA LEU A 373 11.78 -12.04 21.28
C LEU A 373 12.10 -10.71 21.97
N PHE A 374 12.34 -10.80 23.28
CA PHE A 374 12.97 -9.74 24.06
C PHE A 374 14.20 -10.30 24.76
N VAL A 375 15.35 -9.70 24.51
CA VAL A 375 16.65 -10.17 25.01
C VAL A 375 17.35 -9.04 25.76
N ARG A 376 17.96 -9.37 26.89
CA ARG A 376 18.80 -8.47 27.68
C ARG A 376 19.98 -9.22 28.31
N THR A 377 21.07 -8.52 28.53
CA THR A 377 22.20 -9.00 29.31
C THR A 377 22.09 -8.53 30.78
N PRO A 378 22.81 -9.18 31.73
CA PRO A 378 22.72 -8.80 33.14
C PRO A 378 23.10 -7.35 33.44
N ASP A 379 23.92 -6.72 32.61
CA ASP A 379 24.39 -5.33 32.71
C ASP A 379 23.55 -4.32 31.93
N SER A 380 22.48 -4.77 31.26
CA SER A 380 21.57 -3.88 30.55
C SER A 380 20.82 -2.93 31.50
N ASN A 381 20.65 -1.68 31.10
CA ASN A 381 19.84 -0.71 31.82
C ASN A 381 18.34 -0.94 31.56
N PHE A 382 17.73 -1.84 32.37
CA PHE A 382 16.35 -2.28 32.18
C PHE A 382 15.37 -1.34 32.87
N THR A 383 14.91 -0.32 32.14
CA THR A 383 13.87 0.64 32.56
C THR A 383 12.72 0.63 31.55
N ILE A 384 11.57 1.21 31.92
CA ILE A 384 10.40 1.31 31.04
C ILE A 384 10.72 2.16 29.79
N GLU A 385 11.53 3.20 29.95
CA GLU A 385 11.97 4.09 28.87
C GLU A 385 12.79 3.33 27.82
N ASN A 386 13.78 2.58 28.28
CA ASN A 386 14.65 1.77 27.42
C ASN A 386 13.88 0.59 26.80
N PHE A 387 12.99 -0.03 27.57
CA PHE A 387 12.14 -1.10 27.08
C PHE A 387 11.25 -0.61 25.93
N MET A 388 10.48 0.46 26.15
CA MET A 388 9.60 1.03 25.12
C MET A 388 10.37 1.53 23.89
N ARG A 389 11.57 2.12 24.11
CA ARG A 389 12.43 2.53 22.99
C ARG A 389 12.91 1.33 22.17
N SER A 390 13.25 0.20 22.81
CA SER A 390 13.68 -1.01 22.11
C SER A 390 12.56 -1.63 21.27
N LEU A 391 11.31 -1.60 21.75
CA LEU A 391 10.13 -2.04 20.99
C LEU A 391 9.87 -1.15 19.77
N LEU A 392 9.95 0.18 19.95
CA LEU A 392 9.78 1.14 18.85
C LEU A 392 10.91 1.03 17.82
N PHE A 393 12.15 0.78 18.26
CA PHE A 393 13.26 0.52 17.34
C PHE A 393 13.11 -0.80 16.60
N SER A 394 12.61 -1.85 17.24
CA SER A 394 12.31 -3.12 16.60
C SER A 394 11.29 -2.96 15.46
N ALA A 395 10.26 -2.14 15.67
CA ALA A 395 9.26 -1.84 14.64
C ALA A 395 9.83 -1.15 13.39
N ILE A 396 11.02 -0.54 13.48
CA ILE A 396 11.70 0.17 12.39
C ILE A 396 12.88 -0.63 11.83
N ALA A 397 13.44 -1.56 12.61
CA ALA A 397 14.72 -2.20 12.33
C ALA A 397 14.75 -2.96 10.99
N THR A 398 13.73 -3.76 10.70
CA THR A 398 13.66 -4.50 9.43
C THR A 398 13.49 -3.55 8.23
N LEU A 399 12.69 -2.49 8.38
CA LEU A 399 12.60 -1.44 7.36
C LEU A 399 13.97 -0.82 7.09
N LYS A 400 14.75 -0.52 8.15
CA LYS A 400 16.12 0.02 8.01
C LYS A 400 17.03 -0.90 7.22
N LEU A 401 16.98 -2.21 7.47
CA LEU A 401 17.78 -3.18 6.69
C LEU A 401 17.44 -3.15 5.20
N GLY A 402 16.16 -3.01 4.86
CA GLY A 402 15.74 -2.83 3.48
C GLY A 402 16.15 -1.48 2.87
N MET A 403 16.08 -0.40 3.67
CA MET A 403 16.54 0.92 3.24
C MET A 403 18.05 0.99 3.04
N ASP A 404 18.82 0.16 3.75
CA ASP A 404 20.28 0.06 3.54
C ASP A 404 20.61 -0.51 2.16
N ILE A 405 19.81 -1.45 1.64
CA ILE A 405 19.95 -1.95 0.25
C ILE A 405 19.81 -0.80 -0.75
N LEU A 406 18.85 0.10 -0.53
CA LEU A 406 18.69 1.28 -1.39
C LEU A 406 19.84 2.28 -1.26
N THR A 407 20.41 2.40 -0.07
CA THR A 407 21.60 3.25 0.16
C THR A 407 22.83 2.70 -0.57
N GLU A 408 23.02 1.38 -0.59
CA GLU A 408 24.08 0.70 -1.35
C GLU A 408 23.92 0.90 -2.88
N GLU A 409 22.67 1.09 -3.35
CA GLU A 409 22.35 1.46 -4.75
C GLU A 409 22.38 2.98 -4.99
N GLU A 410 22.96 3.76 -4.07
CA GLU A 410 23.09 5.22 -4.15
C GLU A 410 21.78 5.99 -4.27
N VAL A 411 20.66 5.37 -3.84
CA VAL A 411 19.35 6.03 -3.81
C VAL A 411 19.35 7.14 -2.75
N LYS A 412 19.04 8.35 -3.18
CA LYS A 412 18.91 9.51 -2.29
C LYS A 412 17.49 9.63 -1.77
N VAL A 413 17.35 9.89 -0.47
CA VAL A 413 16.07 10.19 0.17
C VAL A 413 16.16 11.50 0.93
N SER A 414 15.54 12.54 0.40
CA SER A 414 15.58 13.88 0.99
C SER A 414 14.57 14.07 2.12
N LYS A 415 13.42 13.38 2.03
CA LYS A 415 12.33 13.47 2.99
C LYS A 415 11.36 12.28 2.84
N LEU A 416 10.82 11.80 3.95
CA LEU A 416 9.73 10.82 3.98
C LEU A 416 8.51 11.40 4.68
N LEU A 417 7.31 11.10 4.17
CA LEU A 417 6.04 11.45 4.80
C LEU A 417 5.50 10.24 5.55
N GLY A 418 5.44 10.37 6.86
CA GLY A 418 4.96 9.32 7.76
C GLY A 418 3.46 9.38 7.98
N HIS A 419 2.80 8.22 7.95
CA HIS A 419 1.41 8.06 8.34
C HIS A 419 1.17 6.68 8.98
N GLY A 420 0.00 6.48 9.57
CA GLY A 420 -0.36 5.23 10.24
C GLY A 420 -0.22 5.30 11.77
N GLY A 421 -0.44 4.15 12.43
CA GLY A 421 -0.56 4.04 13.90
C GLY A 421 0.63 4.56 14.67
N LEU A 422 1.85 4.31 14.19
CA LEU A 422 3.09 4.74 14.83
C LEU A 422 3.21 6.28 14.95
N PHE A 423 2.58 7.01 14.03
CA PHE A 423 2.62 8.48 14.00
C PHE A 423 1.46 9.15 14.73
N LYS A 424 0.50 8.39 15.28
CA LYS A 424 -0.63 8.94 16.04
C LYS A 424 -0.20 9.60 17.36
N THR A 425 0.89 9.13 17.97
CA THR A 425 1.50 9.82 19.10
C THR A 425 2.46 10.87 18.56
N PRO A 426 2.14 12.17 18.69
CA PRO A 426 2.97 13.24 18.14
C PRO A 426 4.43 13.13 18.57
N VAL A 427 5.34 13.47 17.67
CA VAL A 427 6.80 13.49 17.87
C VAL A 427 7.47 12.12 17.97
N VAL A 428 6.91 11.15 18.70
CA VAL A 428 7.61 9.90 19.06
C VAL A 428 8.05 9.10 17.82
N GLY A 429 7.09 8.59 17.05
CA GLY A 429 7.40 7.82 15.83
C GLY A 429 8.22 8.62 14.84
N GLN A 430 7.92 9.89 14.69
CA GLN A 430 8.60 10.82 13.79
C GLN A 430 10.08 11.01 14.16
N LYS A 431 10.37 11.28 15.44
CA LYS A 431 11.74 11.50 15.92
C LYS A 431 12.58 10.25 15.88
N LEU A 432 12.05 9.12 16.37
CA LEU A 432 12.78 7.86 16.38
C LEU A 432 13.07 7.37 14.96
N MET A 433 12.10 7.47 14.05
CA MET A 433 12.29 7.09 12.66
C MET A 433 13.26 8.01 11.92
N ALA A 434 13.22 9.33 12.18
CA ALA A 434 14.19 10.27 11.59
C ALA A 434 15.63 9.91 11.98
N GLY A 435 15.88 9.60 13.25
CA GLY A 435 17.18 9.11 13.73
C GLY A 435 17.57 7.77 13.10
N ALA A 436 16.66 6.82 13.06
CA ALA A 436 16.87 5.47 12.54
C ALA A 436 17.21 5.46 11.05
N LEU A 437 16.45 6.19 10.23
CA LEU A 437 16.64 6.23 8.77
C LEU A 437 17.61 7.32 8.32
N ASN A 438 18.11 8.15 9.23
CA ASN A 438 18.94 9.33 8.92
C ASN A 438 18.30 10.22 7.85
N THR A 439 16.98 10.41 7.90
CA THR A 439 16.18 11.10 6.90
C THR A 439 15.14 11.98 7.59
N PRO A 440 14.88 13.21 7.14
CA PRO A 440 13.79 14.03 7.66
C PRO A 440 12.44 13.31 7.52
N ILE A 441 11.68 13.24 8.60
CA ILE A 441 10.33 12.66 8.61
C ILE A 441 9.30 13.78 8.78
N ALA A 442 8.40 13.88 7.82
CA ALA A 442 7.29 14.81 7.84
C ALA A 442 5.98 14.07 8.15
N VAL A 443 5.07 14.72 8.86
CA VAL A 443 3.71 14.24 9.12
C VAL A 443 2.74 15.37 8.83
N MET A 444 1.68 15.07 8.08
CA MET A 444 0.61 16.03 7.77
C MET A 444 -0.61 15.75 8.65
N GLU A 445 -1.26 16.81 9.11
CA GLU A 445 -2.49 16.72 9.92
C GLU A 445 -3.68 16.16 9.13
N SER A 446 -3.71 16.34 7.80
CA SER A 446 -4.84 16.00 6.92
C SER A 446 -4.78 14.60 6.28
N ALA A 447 -3.78 13.77 6.59
CA ALA A 447 -3.59 12.45 5.95
C ALA A 447 -4.64 11.37 6.36
N GLY A 448 -5.78 11.77 6.92
CA GLY A 448 -6.77 10.85 7.50
C GLY A 448 -7.70 10.12 6.52
N GLU A 449 -7.80 10.58 5.26
CA GLU A 449 -8.81 10.04 4.33
C GLU A 449 -8.29 8.94 3.38
N GLY A 450 -6.99 8.70 3.34
CA GLY A 450 -6.37 7.55 2.68
C GLY A 450 -6.47 7.54 1.16
N GLY A 451 -6.49 6.31 0.58
CA GLY A 451 -6.46 6.12 -0.87
C GLY A 451 -7.74 6.58 -1.59
N ALA A 452 -8.90 6.56 -0.94
CA ALA A 452 -10.13 7.10 -1.52
C ALA A 452 -10.02 8.60 -1.81
N TRP A 453 -9.38 9.36 -0.91
CA TRP A 453 -9.08 10.77 -1.13
C TRP A 453 -8.01 10.93 -2.22
N GLY A 454 -6.96 10.11 -2.21
CA GLY A 454 -5.91 10.13 -3.22
C GLY A 454 -6.43 9.92 -4.64
N ILE A 455 -7.35 8.96 -4.85
CA ILE A 455 -7.95 8.75 -6.17
C ILE A 455 -8.95 9.86 -6.54
N ALA A 456 -9.63 10.49 -5.57
CA ALA A 456 -10.46 11.67 -5.83
C ALA A 456 -9.59 12.86 -6.29
N LEU A 457 -8.38 13.03 -5.74
CA LEU A 457 -7.41 14.02 -6.20
C LEU A 457 -6.94 13.74 -7.63
N LEU A 458 -6.70 12.49 -7.99
CA LEU A 458 -6.37 12.11 -9.37
C LEU A 458 -7.54 12.39 -10.33
N ALA A 459 -8.78 12.17 -9.91
CA ALA A 459 -9.96 12.56 -10.68
C ALA A 459 -10.07 14.09 -10.84
N ALA A 460 -9.79 14.85 -9.77
CA ALA A 460 -9.75 16.30 -9.82
C ALA A 460 -8.65 16.79 -10.77
N TYR A 461 -7.46 16.23 -10.69
CA TYR A 461 -6.35 16.54 -11.60
C TYR A 461 -6.73 16.27 -13.06
N ALA A 462 -7.26 15.09 -13.39
CA ALA A 462 -7.64 14.74 -14.76
C ALA A 462 -8.61 15.72 -15.40
N VAL A 463 -9.52 16.31 -14.62
CA VAL A 463 -10.59 17.20 -15.10
C VAL A 463 -10.22 18.69 -15.00
N THR A 464 -9.31 19.08 -14.12
CA THR A 464 -9.04 20.49 -13.81
C THR A 464 -7.62 20.95 -14.08
N LYS A 465 -6.73 20.04 -14.47
CA LYS A 465 -5.34 20.42 -14.79
C LYS A 465 -5.29 21.44 -15.93
N GLU A 466 -4.38 22.37 -15.82
CA GLU A 466 -4.04 23.30 -16.88
C GLU A 466 -3.18 22.62 -17.94
N THR A 467 -3.05 23.24 -19.10
CA THR A 467 -2.11 22.76 -20.13
C THR A 467 -0.69 22.74 -19.54
N ASP A 468 -0.02 21.59 -19.69
CA ASP A 468 1.34 21.35 -19.19
C ASP A 468 1.49 21.34 -17.64
N GLU A 469 0.39 21.39 -16.89
CA GLU A 469 0.46 21.23 -15.44
C GLU A 469 0.76 19.80 -15.06
N THR A 470 1.86 19.56 -14.36
CA THR A 470 2.20 18.24 -13.82
C THR A 470 1.40 17.91 -12.56
N LEU A 471 1.24 16.63 -12.24
CA LEU A 471 0.56 16.20 -11.01
C LEU A 471 1.28 16.75 -9.76
N GLU A 472 2.61 16.78 -9.77
CA GLU A 472 3.42 17.34 -8.69
C GLU A 472 3.09 18.82 -8.44
N ASN A 473 2.97 19.62 -9.52
CA ASN A 473 2.63 21.04 -9.42
C ASN A 473 1.18 21.25 -8.97
N PHE A 474 0.25 20.43 -9.47
CA PHE A 474 -1.15 20.47 -9.04
C PHE A 474 -1.27 20.18 -7.53
N LEU A 475 -0.60 19.14 -7.05
CA LEU A 475 -0.62 18.80 -5.63
C LEU A 475 0.02 19.91 -4.78
N ASP A 476 1.21 20.39 -5.13
CA ASP A 476 1.91 21.41 -4.33
C ASP A 476 1.17 22.73 -4.26
N ASN A 477 0.68 23.21 -5.41
CA ASN A 477 0.20 24.58 -5.52
C ASN A 477 -1.31 24.73 -5.28
N LYS A 478 -2.09 23.66 -5.46
CA LYS A 478 -3.55 23.71 -5.34
C LYS A 478 -4.08 22.91 -4.15
N ILE A 479 -3.50 21.75 -3.85
CA ILE A 479 -4.01 20.84 -2.82
C ILE A 479 -3.29 21.03 -1.47
N PHE A 480 -1.97 21.07 -1.50
CA PHE A 480 -1.14 21.10 -0.29
C PHE A 480 -0.49 22.46 -0.02
N ALA A 481 -0.88 23.52 -0.76
CA ALA A 481 -0.30 24.87 -0.61
C ALA A 481 -0.37 25.38 0.84
N ASP A 482 -1.48 25.14 1.52
CA ASP A 482 -1.74 25.59 2.89
C ASP A 482 -1.64 24.44 3.93
N ALA A 483 -1.11 23.27 3.54
CA ALA A 483 -1.05 22.12 4.43
C ALA A 483 -0.05 22.34 5.57
N THR A 484 -0.51 22.13 6.80
CA THR A 484 0.37 22.14 7.98
C THR A 484 1.16 20.84 8.01
N VAL A 485 2.47 20.97 7.87
CA VAL A 485 3.42 19.85 7.86
C VAL A 485 4.41 19.97 9.00
N SER A 486 4.37 19.06 9.95
CA SER A 486 5.40 18.92 10.97
C SER A 486 6.57 18.12 10.41
N THR A 487 7.79 18.65 10.49
CA THR A 487 8.99 17.94 10.00
C THR A 487 10.05 17.87 11.09
N ILE A 488 10.49 16.65 11.40
CA ILE A 488 11.59 16.40 12.34
C ILE A 488 12.81 15.92 11.55
N LYS A 489 13.95 16.59 11.73
CA LYS A 489 15.23 16.22 11.15
C LYS A 489 15.94 15.17 12.00
N PRO A 490 16.82 14.34 11.42
CA PRO A 490 17.66 13.41 12.18
C PRO A 490 18.47 14.13 13.26
N ASP A 491 18.49 13.56 14.46
CA ASP A 491 19.38 13.96 15.55
C ASP A 491 20.60 13.03 15.61
N ALA A 492 21.80 13.61 15.77
CA ALA A 492 23.05 12.84 15.74
C ALA A 492 23.17 11.81 16.88
N LYS A 493 22.61 12.13 18.05
CA LYS A 493 22.60 11.23 19.22
C LYS A 493 21.66 10.06 18.98
N ASP A 494 20.45 10.32 18.47
CA ASP A 494 19.47 9.28 18.13
C ASP A 494 19.97 8.37 17.00
N LYS A 495 20.60 8.94 15.97
CA LYS A 495 21.24 8.18 14.88
C LYS A 495 22.31 7.21 15.42
N LYS A 496 23.28 7.72 16.18
CA LYS A 496 24.36 6.90 16.75
C LYS A 496 23.83 5.81 17.71
N GLY A 497 22.81 6.16 18.48
CA GLY A 497 22.14 5.20 19.39
C GLY A 497 21.44 4.09 18.60
N PHE A 498 20.74 4.42 17.53
CA PHE A 498 20.10 3.43 16.68
C PHE A 498 21.12 2.55 15.94
N GLU A 499 22.23 3.10 15.47
CA GLU A 499 23.32 2.32 14.87
C GLU A 499 23.85 1.26 15.86
N ALA A 500 24.11 1.65 17.12
CA ALA A 500 24.52 0.72 18.17
C ALA A 500 23.44 -0.33 18.51
N TYR A 501 22.16 0.06 18.48
CA TYR A 501 21.04 -0.89 18.60
C TYR A 501 21.02 -1.89 17.44
N MET A 502 21.21 -1.43 16.19
CA MET A 502 21.18 -2.29 15.00
C MET A 502 22.30 -3.35 15.00
N GLU A 503 23.46 -3.07 15.56
CA GLU A 503 24.52 -4.11 15.73
C GLU A 503 24.03 -5.27 16.61
N ARG A 504 23.37 -4.96 17.73
CA ARG A 504 22.75 -5.98 18.60
C ARG A 504 21.56 -6.67 17.92
N TYR A 505 20.73 -5.89 17.21
CA TYR A 505 19.58 -6.44 16.50
C TYR A 505 20.02 -7.48 15.45
N LYS A 506 21.02 -7.17 14.63
CA LYS A 506 21.57 -8.11 13.63
C LYS A 506 22.13 -9.38 14.29
N ALA A 507 22.85 -9.25 15.41
CA ALA A 507 23.34 -10.41 16.15
C ALA A 507 22.18 -11.23 16.75
N ALA A 508 21.11 -10.60 17.21
CA ALA A 508 19.95 -11.27 17.78
C ALA A 508 19.10 -12.01 16.74
N LEU A 509 19.23 -11.71 15.45
CA LEU A 509 18.57 -12.49 14.38
C LEU A 509 19.03 -13.97 14.36
N GLU A 510 20.24 -14.30 14.82
CA GLU A 510 20.68 -15.69 14.98
C GLU A 510 19.94 -16.39 16.13
N ILE A 511 19.58 -15.66 17.18
CA ILE A 511 18.74 -16.18 18.27
C ILE A 511 17.33 -16.44 17.73
N GLU A 512 16.81 -15.52 16.93
CA GLU A 512 15.49 -15.66 16.28
C GLU A 512 15.46 -16.89 15.36
N ARG A 513 16.50 -17.15 14.55
CA ARG A 513 16.59 -18.37 13.73
C ARG A 513 16.52 -19.62 14.61
N THR A 514 17.28 -19.64 15.70
CA THR A 514 17.25 -20.76 16.65
C THR A 514 15.86 -20.92 17.30
N ALA A 515 15.19 -19.80 17.62
CA ALA A 515 13.85 -19.84 18.20
C ALA A 515 12.83 -20.39 17.19
N VAL A 516 12.88 -19.98 15.94
CA VAL A 516 12.02 -20.51 14.86
C VAL A 516 12.24 -22.02 14.70
N ASP A 517 13.49 -22.48 14.68
CA ASP A 517 13.85 -23.90 14.51
C ASP A 517 13.41 -24.78 15.69
N LYS A 518 13.37 -24.25 16.91
CA LYS A 518 13.15 -25.03 18.15
C LYS A 518 11.77 -24.85 18.75
N LEU A 519 11.15 -23.69 18.59
CA LEU A 519 9.82 -23.38 19.13
C LEU A 519 8.78 -23.48 18.01
N THR A 520 8.28 -24.68 17.75
CA THR A 520 7.27 -24.89 16.70
C THR A 520 5.92 -24.26 17.08
N ILE A 521 5.26 -23.64 16.12
CA ILE A 521 3.86 -23.18 16.25
C ILE A 521 2.96 -24.43 16.22
N LYS A 522 2.03 -24.51 17.19
CA LYS A 522 1.06 -25.60 17.27
C LYS A 522 -0.11 -25.40 16.34
#